data_90f1e8302a69f5fbf9870ef757e2a7b1
#
_entry.id   90f1e8302a69f5fbf9870ef757e2a7b1
#
_cell.length_a   1.000
_cell.length_b   1.000
_cell.length_c   1.000
_cell.angle_alpha   90.00
_cell.angle_beta   90.00
_cell.angle_gamma   90.00
#
_symmetry.space_group_name_H-M   'P 1'
#
loop_
_entity.id
_entity.type
_entity.pdbx_description
1 polymer ?
#
loop_
_entity_poly.entity_id
_entity_poly.type
_entity_poly.pdbx_seq_one_letter_code
_entity_poly.pdbx_strand_id
1 'polypeptide(L)'
;MSYIINILKTYWMSILVIMILVLANPFVLNCFLPMPPFTLLYPVMFVVFFFISQSGKGGLPREYKYITFIVALFFVFKFIYHDDASYITRIFFLLLVAVILNCLIRKKQALRFIKANDFFLTVQAVLGGIAFILFFVGALQPLIEFRLPDLRPSYFFGLTCSNAIVGNVMRPAGLFDEPGALAFWGVYCLLINKLVFDNKKIELLLIIGLMFTLSMAFYIEIV
;
A
#
# COMPACT_ATOMS: atom_id res chain seq x y z
N MET A 1 0.39 -14.64 27.46
CA MET A 1 1.25 -14.96 26.29
C MET A 1 0.50 -15.73 25.19
N SER A 2 -0.29 -16.76 25.51
CA SER A 2 -1.07 -17.54 24.54
C SER A 2 -2.09 -16.71 23.73
N TYR A 3 -2.74 -15.72 24.35
CA TYR A 3 -3.72 -14.84 23.70
C TYR A 3 -3.10 -13.97 22.59
N ILE A 4 -1.95 -13.34 22.86
CA ILE A 4 -1.22 -12.52 21.88
C ILE A 4 -0.76 -13.39 20.70
N ILE A 5 -0.26 -14.60 20.96
CA ILE A 5 0.15 -15.53 19.91
C ILE A 5 -1.04 -15.94 19.02
N ASN A 6 -2.22 -16.13 19.62
CA ASN A 6 -3.43 -16.46 18.86
C ASN A 6 -3.91 -15.28 18.01
N ILE A 7 -3.87 -14.04 18.54
CA ILE A 7 -4.18 -12.83 17.76
C ILE A 7 -3.20 -12.70 16.59
N LEU A 8 -1.89 -12.82 16.83
CA LEU A 8 -0.89 -12.75 15.77
C LEU A 8 -1.09 -13.84 14.71
N LYS A 9 -1.41 -15.08 15.13
CA LYS A 9 -1.72 -16.17 14.18
C LYS A 9 -2.97 -15.89 13.35
N THR A 10 -3.98 -15.23 13.91
CA THR A 10 -5.24 -14.95 13.24
C THR A 10 -5.11 -13.76 12.28
N TYR A 11 -4.42 -12.70 12.72
CA TYR A 11 -4.37 -11.42 11.98
C TYR A 11 -3.04 -11.17 11.25
N TRP A 12 -2.10 -12.14 11.25
CA TRP A 12 -0.78 -11.93 10.67
C TRP A 12 -0.83 -11.51 9.17
N MET A 13 -1.84 -11.97 8.42
CA MET A 13 -2.05 -11.53 7.03
C MET A 13 -2.39 -10.05 6.95
N SER A 14 -3.30 -9.57 7.79
CA SER A 14 -3.66 -8.15 7.84
C SER A 14 -2.47 -7.29 8.26
N ILE A 15 -1.69 -7.78 9.22
CA ILE A 15 -0.45 -7.12 9.65
C ILE A 15 0.55 -7.07 8.49
N LEU A 16 0.73 -8.16 7.76
CA LEU A 16 1.62 -8.22 6.60
C LEU A 16 1.18 -7.26 5.49
N VAL A 17 -0.13 -7.17 5.20
CA VAL A 17 -0.67 -6.21 4.21
C VAL A 17 -0.38 -4.77 4.64
N ILE A 18 -0.69 -4.41 5.88
CA ILE A 18 -0.43 -3.07 6.40
C ILE A 18 1.06 -2.74 6.30
N MET A 19 1.91 -3.67 6.70
CA MET A 19 3.36 -3.51 6.65
C MET A 19 3.86 -3.30 5.21
N ILE A 20 3.38 -4.07 4.24
CA ILE A 20 3.75 -3.90 2.83
C ILE A 20 3.28 -2.55 2.31
N LEU A 21 2.03 -2.16 2.58
CA LEU A 21 1.48 -0.88 2.12
C LEU A 21 2.22 0.31 2.74
N VAL A 22 2.53 0.25 4.03
CA VAL A 22 3.30 1.29 4.72
C VAL A 22 4.73 1.38 4.18
N LEU A 23 5.36 0.24 3.85
CA LEU A 23 6.71 0.22 3.28
C LEU A 23 6.73 0.61 1.79
N ALA A 24 5.68 0.27 1.04
CA ALA A 24 5.55 0.67 -0.35
C ALA A 24 5.36 2.19 -0.49
N ASN A 25 4.66 2.79 0.45
CA ASN A 25 4.39 4.21 0.51
C ASN A 25 4.80 4.76 1.89
N PRO A 26 6.05 5.18 2.07
CA PRO A 26 6.56 5.69 3.35
C PRO A 26 5.93 7.04 3.75
N PHE A 27 4.91 7.50 3.04
CA PHE A 27 4.22 8.74 3.24
C PHE A 27 3.76 8.96 4.69
N VAL A 28 3.03 7.99 5.26
CA VAL A 28 2.57 8.05 6.65
C VAL A 28 3.75 8.02 7.62
N LEU A 29 4.79 7.26 7.29
CA LEU A 29 5.98 7.17 8.13
C LEU A 29 6.77 8.48 8.12
N ASN A 30 6.80 9.20 7.00
CA ASN A 30 7.43 10.52 6.90
C ASN A 30 6.75 11.57 7.79
N CYS A 31 5.46 11.35 8.14
CA CYS A 31 4.73 12.19 9.07
C CYS A 31 5.30 12.11 10.51
N PHE A 32 5.81 10.95 10.92
CA PHE A 32 6.22 10.68 12.29
C PHE A 32 7.73 10.53 12.48
N LEU A 33 8.46 10.20 11.41
CA LEU A 33 9.88 9.88 11.51
C LEU A 33 10.65 10.58 10.37
N PRO A 34 11.74 11.29 10.69
CA PRO A 34 12.59 11.88 9.65
C PRO A 34 13.25 10.78 8.81
N MET A 35 13.22 10.93 7.49
CA MET A 35 14.00 10.05 6.60
C MET A 35 15.50 10.16 6.96
N PRO A 36 16.25 9.09 7.09
CA PRO A 36 16.39 7.92 6.24
C PRO A 36 16.31 6.54 6.93
N PRO A 37 15.86 6.36 8.17
CA PRO A 37 15.96 5.04 8.82
C PRO A 37 15.13 3.95 8.13
N PHE A 38 14.15 4.32 7.29
CA PHE A 38 13.32 3.36 6.55
C PHE A 38 14.08 2.57 5.50
N THR A 39 15.06 3.17 4.86
CA THR A 39 15.86 2.48 3.85
C THR A 39 16.61 1.28 4.42
N LEU A 40 16.95 1.33 5.72
CA LEU A 40 17.58 0.23 6.44
C LEU A 40 16.59 -0.91 6.82
N LEU A 41 15.29 -0.62 6.88
CA LEU A 41 14.29 -1.64 7.17
C LEU A 41 14.10 -2.63 6.02
N TYR A 42 14.22 -2.19 4.76
CA TYR A 42 14.06 -3.09 3.61
C TYR A 42 15.05 -4.26 3.59
N PRO A 43 16.37 -4.06 3.76
CA PRO A 43 17.30 -5.18 3.82
C PRO A 43 17.03 -6.11 5.00
N VAL A 44 16.73 -5.57 6.18
CA VAL A 44 16.41 -6.37 7.37
C VAL A 44 15.18 -7.23 7.13
N MET A 45 14.11 -6.64 6.60
CA MET A 45 12.88 -7.37 6.29
C MET A 45 13.11 -8.39 5.18
N PHE A 46 13.90 -8.06 4.16
CA PHE A 46 14.28 -9.00 3.12
C PHE A 46 14.94 -10.25 3.72
N VAL A 47 15.91 -10.07 4.60
CA VAL A 47 16.60 -11.19 5.27
C VAL A 47 15.61 -12.04 6.09
N VAL A 48 14.76 -11.41 6.91
CA VAL A 48 13.76 -12.11 7.72
C VAL A 48 12.80 -12.93 6.85
N PHE A 49 12.21 -12.31 5.83
CA PHE A 49 11.29 -13.01 4.93
C PHE A 49 11.98 -14.03 4.06
N PHE A 50 13.24 -13.82 3.67
CA PHE A 50 14.03 -14.81 2.95
C PHE A 50 14.15 -16.11 3.74
N PHE A 51 14.54 -16.04 5.01
CA PHE A 51 14.61 -17.23 5.87
C PHE A 51 13.23 -17.88 6.08
N ILE A 52 12.17 -17.10 6.29
CA ILE A 52 10.82 -17.63 6.40
C ILE A 52 10.37 -18.31 5.10
N SER A 53 10.78 -17.80 3.95
CA SER A 53 10.40 -18.34 2.64
C SER A 53 11.04 -19.68 2.32
N GLN A 54 12.17 -20.02 2.95
CA GLN A 54 12.83 -21.32 2.75
C GLN A 54 12.00 -22.49 3.30
N SER A 55 11.04 -22.22 4.20
CA SER A 55 10.17 -23.24 4.77
C SER A 55 8.95 -23.47 3.86
N GLY A 56 8.87 -24.62 3.18
CA GLY A 56 7.70 -25.03 2.38
C GLY A 56 8.05 -25.56 0.99
N LYS A 57 7.11 -26.32 0.38
CA LYS A 57 7.22 -26.85 -0.98
C LYS A 57 6.58 -25.87 -1.98
N GLY A 58 7.14 -25.82 -3.18
CA GLY A 58 6.65 -24.92 -4.24
C GLY A 58 7.40 -23.58 -4.25
N GLY A 59 6.89 -22.59 -4.92
CA GLY A 59 7.47 -21.25 -5.01
C GLY A 59 6.89 -20.45 -6.17
N LEU A 60 7.45 -19.27 -6.40
CA LEU A 60 7.09 -18.43 -7.54
C LEU A 60 7.36 -19.18 -8.86
N PRO A 61 6.43 -19.13 -9.81
CA PRO A 61 6.66 -19.58 -11.18
C PRO A 61 7.93 -18.95 -11.78
N ARG A 62 8.53 -19.64 -12.75
CA ARG A 62 9.78 -19.16 -13.37
C ARG A 62 9.61 -17.80 -14.02
N GLU A 63 8.47 -17.55 -14.63
CA GLU A 63 8.11 -16.30 -15.30
C GLU A 63 8.21 -15.10 -14.35
N TYR A 64 7.69 -15.21 -13.13
CA TYR A 64 7.78 -14.15 -12.12
C TYR A 64 9.21 -13.88 -11.67
N LYS A 65 10.07 -14.91 -11.60
CA LYS A 65 11.49 -14.74 -11.29
C LYS A 65 12.20 -13.97 -12.38
N TYR A 66 11.91 -14.27 -13.66
CA TYR A 66 12.47 -13.53 -14.80
C TYR A 66 12.00 -12.08 -14.82
N ILE A 67 10.70 -11.82 -14.62
CA ILE A 67 10.16 -10.46 -14.55
C ILE A 67 10.84 -9.69 -13.40
N THR A 68 10.93 -10.28 -12.20
CA THR A 68 11.61 -9.65 -11.07
C THR A 68 13.04 -9.32 -11.37
N PHE A 69 13.76 -10.23 -12.05
CA PHE A 69 15.15 -10.03 -12.45
C PHE A 69 15.30 -8.89 -13.48
N ILE A 70 14.44 -8.86 -14.52
CA ILE A 70 14.43 -7.81 -15.54
C ILE A 70 14.16 -6.44 -14.92
N VAL A 71 13.17 -6.34 -14.02
CA VAL A 71 12.84 -5.08 -13.34
C VAL A 71 13.98 -4.65 -12.40
N ALA A 72 14.64 -5.60 -11.72
CA ALA A 72 15.81 -5.29 -10.90
C ALA A 72 16.96 -4.74 -11.76
N LEU A 73 17.24 -5.34 -12.91
CA LEU A 73 18.25 -4.84 -13.87
C LEU A 73 17.91 -3.42 -14.37
N PHE A 74 16.63 -3.16 -14.64
CA PHE A 74 16.18 -1.81 -15.02
C PHE A 74 16.48 -0.79 -13.92
N PHE A 75 16.24 -1.10 -12.65
CA PHE A 75 16.56 -0.19 -11.55
C PHE A 75 18.08 -0.03 -11.35
N VAL A 76 18.88 -1.08 -11.55
CA VAL A 76 20.35 -0.97 -11.56
C VAL A 76 20.82 -0.02 -12.66
N PHE A 77 20.27 -0.16 -13.87
CA PHE A 77 20.57 0.75 -14.98
C PHE A 77 20.19 2.20 -14.64
N LYS A 78 19.00 2.41 -14.07
CA LYS A 78 18.55 3.73 -13.63
C LYS A 78 19.45 4.32 -12.54
N PHE A 79 19.89 3.50 -11.58
CA PHE A 79 20.84 3.93 -10.57
C PHE A 79 22.16 4.43 -11.20
N ILE A 80 22.73 3.64 -12.11
CA ILE A 80 24.01 4.00 -12.78
C ILE A 80 23.85 5.28 -13.63
N TYR A 81 22.69 5.44 -14.31
CA TYR A 81 22.46 6.57 -15.20
C TYR A 81 22.14 7.88 -14.46
N HIS A 82 21.39 7.82 -13.35
CA HIS A 82 20.94 9.00 -12.62
C HIS A 82 21.72 9.28 -11.33
N ASP A 83 22.60 8.38 -10.91
CA ASP A 83 23.35 8.44 -9.62
C ASP A 83 22.43 8.70 -8.41
N ASP A 84 21.23 8.13 -8.44
CA ASP A 84 20.22 8.31 -7.40
C ASP A 84 20.04 7.04 -6.58
N ALA A 85 20.48 7.08 -5.32
CA ALA A 85 20.42 5.97 -4.36
C ALA A 85 18.98 5.46 -4.10
N SER A 86 17.94 6.24 -4.44
CA SER A 86 16.55 5.79 -4.31
C SER A 86 16.24 4.55 -5.15
N TYR A 87 16.94 4.35 -6.27
CA TYR A 87 16.77 3.16 -7.09
C TYR A 87 17.29 1.89 -6.41
N ILE A 88 18.29 1.98 -5.55
CA ILE A 88 18.78 0.85 -4.75
C ILE A 88 17.70 0.41 -3.75
N THR A 89 17.05 1.36 -3.09
CA THR A 89 15.97 1.05 -2.16
C THR A 89 14.78 0.39 -2.85
N ARG A 90 14.46 0.80 -4.08
CA ARG A 90 13.43 0.19 -4.92
C ARG A 90 13.77 -1.26 -5.30
N ILE A 91 15.05 -1.57 -5.54
CA ILE A 91 15.50 -2.95 -5.78
C ILE A 91 15.24 -3.81 -4.54
N PHE A 92 15.65 -3.35 -3.36
CA PHE A 92 15.41 -4.09 -2.12
C PHE A 92 13.92 -4.29 -1.86
N PHE A 93 13.10 -3.28 -2.09
CA PHE A 93 11.65 -3.39 -1.97
C PHE A 93 11.06 -4.41 -2.96
N LEU A 94 11.46 -4.38 -4.21
CA LEU A 94 11.05 -5.35 -5.23
C LEU A 94 11.41 -6.80 -4.82
N LEU A 95 12.64 -7.00 -4.35
CA LEU A 95 13.10 -8.32 -3.88
C LEU A 95 12.31 -8.77 -2.64
N LEU A 96 12.02 -7.86 -1.71
CA LEU A 96 11.20 -8.13 -0.53
C LEU A 96 9.79 -8.59 -0.94
N VAL A 97 9.14 -7.88 -1.85
CA VAL A 97 7.81 -8.25 -2.37
C VAL A 97 7.85 -9.62 -3.03
N ALA A 98 8.86 -9.91 -3.86
CA ALA A 98 9.02 -11.21 -4.51
C ALA A 98 9.19 -12.35 -3.48
N VAL A 99 9.96 -12.13 -2.42
CA VAL A 99 10.15 -13.11 -1.33
C VAL A 99 8.86 -13.32 -0.54
N ILE A 100 8.12 -12.26 -0.24
CA ILE A 100 6.83 -12.34 0.44
C ILE A 100 5.83 -13.14 -0.39
N LEU A 101 5.69 -12.83 -1.68
CA LEU A 101 4.81 -13.56 -2.60
C LEU A 101 5.21 -15.04 -2.69
N ASN A 102 6.50 -15.32 -2.79
CA ASN A 102 7.01 -16.70 -2.77
C ASN A 102 6.59 -17.44 -1.47
N CYS A 103 6.71 -16.78 -0.32
CA CYS A 103 6.29 -17.33 0.97
C CYS A 103 4.77 -17.62 1.00
N LEU A 104 3.95 -16.67 0.53
CA LEU A 104 2.49 -16.78 0.50
C LEU A 104 2.03 -17.92 -0.41
N ILE A 105 2.65 -18.07 -1.58
CA ILE A 105 2.34 -19.16 -2.53
C ILE A 105 2.73 -20.50 -1.92
N ARG A 106 3.94 -20.63 -1.37
CA ARG A 106 4.41 -21.87 -0.72
C ARG A 106 3.50 -22.31 0.44
N LYS A 107 2.99 -21.34 1.22
CA LYS A 107 2.10 -21.59 2.36
C LYS A 107 0.63 -21.68 1.98
N LYS A 108 0.29 -21.59 0.68
CA LYS A 108 -1.10 -21.59 0.15
C LYS A 108 -1.97 -20.51 0.80
N GLN A 109 -1.40 -19.33 1.07
CA GLN A 109 -2.08 -18.23 1.75
C GLN A 109 -2.29 -17.00 0.87
N ALA A 110 -1.96 -17.07 -0.42
CA ALA A 110 -2.09 -15.96 -1.36
C ALA A 110 -3.53 -15.39 -1.40
N LEU A 111 -4.55 -16.25 -1.46
CA LEU A 111 -5.95 -15.79 -1.46
C LEU A 111 -6.35 -15.08 -0.15
N ARG A 112 -5.84 -15.55 0.99
CA ARG A 112 -6.10 -14.88 2.28
C ARG A 112 -5.44 -13.50 2.32
N PHE A 113 -4.24 -13.41 1.79
CA PHE A 113 -3.53 -12.13 1.68
C PHE A 113 -4.30 -11.16 0.78
N ILE A 114 -4.73 -11.60 -0.42
CA ILE A 114 -5.51 -10.78 -1.34
C ILE A 114 -6.81 -10.30 -0.67
N LYS A 115 -7.53 -11.19 0.03
CA LYS A 115 -8.75 -10.83 0.77
C LYS A 115 -8.50 -9.80 1.88
N ALA A 116 -7.39 -9.93 2.61
CA ALA A 116 -7.01 -8.98 3.64
C ALA A 116 -6.65 -7.61 3.04
N ASN A 117 -5.96 -7.59 1.90
CA ASN A 117 -5.64 -6.38 1.15
C ASN A 117 -6.91 -5.67 0.66
N ASP A 118 -7.84 -6.40 0.07
CA ASP A 118 -9.14 -5.90 -0.40
C ASP A 118 -9.92 -5.24 0.74
N PHE A 119 -10.00 -5.92 1.88
CA PHE A 119 -10.65 -5.39 3.07
C PHE A 119 -9.96 -4.13 3.58
N PHE A 120 -8.62 -4.14 3.66
CA PHE A 120 -7.85 -3.00 4.16
C PHE A 120 -8.01 -1.77 3.26
N LEU A 121 -7.94 -1.93 1.95
CA LEU A 121 -8.14 -0.82 1.01
C LEU A 121 -9.58 -0.33 1.00
N THR A 122 -10.56 -1.21 1.19
CA THR A 122 -11.95 -0.81 1.39
C THR A 122 -12.11 0.08 2.62
N VAL A 123 -11.48 -0.30 3.74
CA VAL A 123 -11.48 0.53 4.96
C VAL A 123 -10.83 1.88 4.70
N GLN A 124 -9.68 1.93 4.00
CA GLN A 124 -9.02 3.20 3.64
C GLN A 124 -9.89 4.09 2.76
N ALA A 125 -10.57 3.53 1.78
CA ALA A 125 -11.47 4.26 0.90
C ALA A 125 -12.68 4.83 1.66
N VAL A 126 -13.30 4.02 2.53
CA VAL A 126 -14.44 4.46 3.36
C VAL A 126 -14.03 5.53 4.36
N LEU A 127 -12.92 5.34 5.08
CA LEU A 127 -12.40 6.35 6.02
C LEU A 127 -12.02 7.63 5.29
N GLY A 128 -11.47 7.53 4.09
CA GLY A 128 -11.20 8.67 3.21
C GLY A 128 -12.46 9.43 2.85
N GLY A 129 -13.52 8.73 2.47
CA GLY A 129 -14.83 9.34 2.18
C GLY A 129 -15.46 10.02 3.38
N ILE A 130 -15.39 9.39 4.56
CA ILE A 130 -15.86 10.00 5.83
C ILE A 130 -15.06 11.27 6.12
N ALA A 131 -13.74 11.21 6.03
CA ALA A 131 -12.87 12.36 6.27
C ALA A 131 -13.15 13.51 5.28
N PHE A 132 -13.41 13.20 4.01
CA PHE A 132 -13.83 14.17 3.00
C PHE A 132 -15.08 14.93 3.45
N ILE A 133 -16.13 14.20 3.82
CA ILE A 133 -17.41 14.80 4.25
C ILE A 133 -17.20 15.68 5.50
N LEU A 134 -16.49 15.16 6.51
CA LEU A 134 -16.22 15.90 7.74
C LEU A 134 -15.39 17.16 7.49
N PHE A 135 -14.41 17.10 6.60
CA PHE A 135 -13.61 18.27 6.20
C PHE A 135 -14.46 19.29 5.45
N PHE A 136 -15.27 18.84 4.50
CA PHE A 136 -16.15 19.70 3.70
C PHE A 136 -17.12 20.51 4.55
N VAL A 137 -17.68 19.92 5.61
CA VAL A 137 -18.57 20.62 6.57
C VAL A 137 -17.80 21.38 7.65
N GLY A 138 -16.47 21.40 7.62
CA GLY A 138 -15.64 22.10 8.58
C GLY A 138 -15.48 21.43 9.95
N ALA A 139 -15.96 20.18 10.09
CA ALA A 139 -15.88 19.40 11.33
C ALA A 139 -14.54 18.69 11.54
N LEU A 140 -13.70 18.59 10.51
CA LEU A 140 -12.39 17.96 10.58
C LEU A 140 -11.32 18.96 10.13
N GLN A 141 -10.21 18.99 10.87
CA GLN A 141 -9.03 19.79 10.53
C GLN A 141 -7.79 18.87 10.46
N PRO A 142 -6.74 19.25 9.71
CA PRO A 142 -5.48 18.54 9.74
C PRO A 142 -4.93 18.44 11.16
N LEU A 143 -4.55 17.24 11.58
CA LEU A 143 -3.89 17.00 12.86
C LEU A 143 -2.39 17.31 12.76
N ILE A 144 -1.78 16.97 11.61
CA ILE A 144 -0.35 17.15 11.36
C ILE A 144 -0.18 17.64 9.92
N GLU A 145 0.60 18.69 9.76
CA GLU A 145 1.12 19.13 8.47
C GLU A 145 2.59 18.75 8.36
N PHE A 146 2.98 18.17 7.24
CA PHE A 146 4.37 17.80 6.96
C PHE A 146 4.69 18.02 5.48
N ARG A 147 5.97 18.02 5.15
CA ARG A 147 6.42 18.16 3.77
C ARG A 147 7.09 16.90 3.28
N LEU A 148 6.72 16.49 2.10
CA LEU A 148 7.39 15.42 1.40
C LEU A 148 8.79 15.85 0.94
N PRO A 149 9.67 14.92 0.55
CA PRO A 149 10.98 15.24 -0.01
C PRO A 149 10.94 16.16 -1.24
N ASP A 150 9.84 16.15 -1.98
CA ASP A 150 9.57 17.02 -3.13
C ASP A 150 8.93 18.37 -2.74
N LEU A 151 8.95 18.70 -1.44
CA LEU A 151 8.43 19.92 -0.84
C LEU A 151 6.91 20.12 -0.93
N ARG A 152 6.16 19.14 -1.43
CA ARG A 152 4.68 19.21 -1.44
C ARG A 152 4.14 19.23 -0.01
N PRO A 153 3.23 20.15 0.33
CA PRO A 153 2.53 20.13 1.61
C PRO A 153 1.64 18.89 1.67
N SER A 154 1.63 18.26 2.82
CA SER A 154 0.86 17.05 3.05
C SER A 154 0.27 17.08 4.45
N TYR A 155 -0.91 16.51 4.58
CA TYR A 155 -1.75 16.64 5.76
C TYR A 155 -2.22 15.27 6.23
N PHE A 156 -2.14 15.03 7.52
CA PHE A 156 -2.71 13.86 8.16
C PHE A 156 -3.94 14.24 8.99
N PHE A 157 -5.05 13.59 8.74
CA PHE A 157 -6.35 13.87 9.36
C PHE A 157 -6.77 12.82 10.40
N GLY A 158 -5.89 11.91 10.77
CA GLY A 158 -6.20 10.78 11.65
C GLY A 158 -6.88 9.60 10.95
N LEU A 159 -7.77 9.86 10.01
CA LEU A 159 -8.49 8.84 9.23
C LEU A 159 -7.87 8.58 7.85
N THR A 160 -7.26 9.60 7.27
CA THR A 160 -6.67 9.60 5.93
C THR A 160 -5.56 10.63 5.84
N CYS A 161 -4.72 10.50 4.83
CA CYS A 161 -3.81 11.57 4.40
C CYS A 161 -4.37 12.29 3.17
N SER A 162 -3.84 13.48 2.89
CA SER A 162 -4.08 14.22 1.66
C SER A 162 -2.90 15.14 1.36
N ASN A 163 -2.56 15.30 0.09
CA ASN A 163 -1.66 16.32 -0.42
C ASN A 163 -2.37 17.30 -1.37
N ALA A 164 -3.68 17.20 -1.47
CA ALA A 164 -4.49 17.99 -2.40
C ALA A 164 -5.71 18.56 -1.67
N ILE A 165 -5.56 19.81 -1.22
CA ILE A 165 -6.62 20.60 -0.58
C ILE A 165 -6.83 21.86 -1.43
N VAL A 166 -8.10 22.12 -1.80
CA VAL A 166 -8.50 23.33 -2.52
C VAL A 166 -9.74 23.90 -1.87
N GLY A 167 -9.60 25.01 -1.13
CA GLY A 167 -10.68 25.58 -0.33
C GLY A 167 -11.19 24.58 0.71
N ASN A 168 -12.49 24.28 0.68
CA ASN A 168 -13.14 23.33 1.58
C ASN A 168 -13.17 21.90 1.02
N VAL A 169 -12.42 21.62 -0.04
CA VAL A 169 -12.38 20.29 -0.66
C VAL A 169 -11.01 19.68 -0.44
N MET A 170 -11.00 18.53 0.21
CA MET A 170 -9.82 17.68 0.37
C MET A 170 -9.99 16.43 -0.50
N ARG A 171 -8.92 15.97 -1.13
CA ARG A 171 -8.90 14.70 -1.88
C ARG A 171 -8.22 13.63 -1.01
N PRO A 172 -8.96 12.63 -0.49
CA PRO A 172 -8.37 11.62 0.38
C PRO A 172 -7.41 10.71 -0.39
N ALA A 173 -6.25 10.45 0.22
CA ALA A 173 -5.21 9.58 -0.31
C ALA A 173 -5.04 8.28 0.52
N GLY A 174 -5.78 8.11 1.61
CA GLY A 174 -5.58 6.98 2.52
C GLY A 174 -4.21 7.03 3.18
N LEU A 175 -3.45 5.95 3.01
CA LEU A 175 -2.04 5.86 3.43
C LEU A 175 -1.06 6.14 2.27
N PHE A 176 -1.57 6.49 1.09
CA PHE A 176 -0.75 6.79 -0.08
C PHE A 176 -0.32 8.25 -0.12
N ASP A 177 0.67 8.55 -0.94
CA ASP A 177 1.21 9.89 -1.12
C ASP A 177 0.30 10.81 -1.95
N GLU A 178 -0.62 10.22 -2.72
CA GLU A 178 -1.57 10.99 -3.51
C GLU A 178 -2.91 10.26 -3.71
N PRO A 179 -4.01 11.00 -3.92
CA PRO A 179 -5.34 10.43 -4.14
C PRO A 179 -5.42 9.51 -5.35
N GLY A 180 -4.64 9.79 -6.39
CA GLY A 180 -4.55 8.95 -7.59
C GLY A 180 -4.03 7.54 -7.30
N ALA A 181 -3.08 7.41 -6.38
CA ALA A 181 -2.55 6.11 -5.97
C ALA A 181 -3.60 5.28 -5.22
N LEU A 182 -4.37 5.89 -4.29
CA LEU A 182 -5.49 5.21 -3.63
C LEU A 182 -6.54 4.75 -4.65
N ALA A 183 -6.88 5.61 -5.61
CA ALA A 183 -7.83 5.31 -6.68
C ALA A 183 -7.36 4.11 -7.53
N PHE A 184 -6.12 4.14 -8.01
CA PHE A 184 -5.52 3.06 -8.81
C PHE A 184 -5.55 1.72 -8.08
N TRP A 185 -5.05 1.67 -6.84
CA TRP A 185 -5.08 0.45 -6.05
C TRP A 185 -6.49 -0.02 -5.72
N GLY A 186 -7.42 0.91 -5.50
CA GLY A 186 -8.82 0.61 -5.25
C GLY A 186 -9.52 -0.02 -6.46
N VAL A 187 -9.25 0.46 -7.67
CA VAL A 187 -9.75 -0.16 -8.92
C VAL A 187 -9.18 -1.57 -9.09
N TYR A 188 -7.90 -1.76 -8.77
CA TYR A 188 -7.30 -3.11 -8.78
C TYR A 188 -8.03 -4.06 -7.82
N CYS A 189 -8.40 -3.59 -6.62
CA CYS A 189 -9.19 -4.36 -5.66
C CYS A 189 -10.60 -4.62 -6.15
N LEU A 190 -11.26 -3.66 -6.81
CA LEU A 190 -12.56 -3.87 -7.45
C LEU A 190 -12.50 -5.00 -8.49
N LEU A 191 -11.49 -4.97 -9.34
CA LEU A 191 -11.29 -6.00 -10.36
C LEU A 191 -11.07 -7.38 -9.73
N ILE A 192 -10.19 -7.48 -8.73
CA ILE A 192 -9.93 -8.73 -8.01
C ILE A 192 -11.18 -9.21 -7.28
N ASN A 193 -11.89 -8.32 -6.59
CA ASN A 193 -13.14 -8.68 -5.93
C ASN A 193 -14.16 -9.23 -6.91
N LYS A 194 -14.29 -8.60 -8.09
CA LYS A 194 -15.20 -9.05 -9.14
C LYS A 194 -14.84 -10.42 -9.71
N LEU A 195 -13.56 -10.65 -9.96
CA LEU A 195 -13.07 -11.88 -10.60
C LEU A 195 -12.94 -13.07 -9.64
N VAL A 196 -12.68 -12.83 -8.35
CA VAL A 196 -12.28 -13.88 -7.40
C VAL A 196 -13.27 -14.07 -6.26
N PHE A 197 -13.82 -12.99 -5.70
CA PHE A 197 -14.62 -13.07 -4.48
C PHE A 197 -16.12 -12.79 -4.69
N ASP A 198 -16.46 -12.00 -5.69
CA ASP A 198 -17.83 -11.51 -6.02
C ASP A 198 -18.60 -10.97 -4.79
N ASN A 199 -17.90 -10.24 -3.92
CA ASN A 199 -18.50 -9.68 -2.71
C ASN A 199 -19.10 -8.29 -3.00
N LYS A 200 -20.41 -8.24 -3.21
CA LYS A 200 -21.14 -7.01 -3.54
C LYS A 200 -21.06 -5.91 -2.49
N LYS A 201 -20.89 -6.27 -1.21
CA LYS A 201 -20.76 -5.26 -0.14
C LYS A 201 -19.40 -4.55 -0.24
N ILE A 202 -18.33 -5.30 -0.45
CA ILE A 202 -16.99 -4.73 -0.64
C ILE A 202 -16.96 -3.88 -1.92
N GLU A 203 -17.53 -4.39 -3.02
CA GLU A 203 -17.65 -3.67 -4.30
C GLU A 203 -18.30 -2.30 -4.11
N LEU A 204 -19.49 -2.27 -3.46
CA LEU A 204 -20.22 -1.03 -3.22
C LEU A 204 -19.45 -0.04 -2.33
N LEU A 205 -18.85 -0.54 -1.23
CA LEU A 205 -18.09 0.30 -0.30
C LEU A 205 -16.84 0.90 -0.96
N LEU A 206 -16.13 0.10 -1.79
CA LEU A 206 -15.00 0.58 -2.55
C LEU A 206 -15.42 1.67 -3.54
N ILE A 207 -16.46 1.42 -4.35
CA ILE A 207 -16.95 2.40 -5.33
C ILE A 207 -17.30 3.72 -4.63
N ILE A 208 -18.12 3.67 -3.58
CA ILE A 208 -18.53 4.87 -2.84
C ILE A 208 -17.31 5.58 -2.24
N GLY A 209 -16.41 4.86 -1.59
CA GLY A 209 -15.23 5.46 -0.95
C GLY A 209 -14.27 6.09 -1.94
N LEU A 210 -14.03 5.42 -3.09
CA LEU A 210 -13.11 5.90 -4.11
C LEU A 210 -13.64 7.10 -4.91
N MET A 211 -14.95 7.29 -5.01
CA MET A 211 -15.52 8.49 -5.62
C MET A 211 -15.01 9.77 -4.97
N PHE A 212 -14.77 9.77 -3.66
CA PHE A 212 -14.26 10.94 -2.92
C PHE A 212 -12.79 11.25 -3.21
N THR A 213 -12.03 10.35 -3.82
CA THR A 213 -10.64 10.65 -4.24
C THR A 213 -10.60 11.70 -5.34
N LEU A 214 -11.71 11.93 -6.03
CA LEU A 214 -11.85 12.82 -7.19
C LEU A 214 -10.73 12.58 -8.22
N SER A 215 -10.34 11.31 -8.39
CA SER A 215 -9.29 10.91 -9.32
C SER A 215 -9.87 10.64 -10.71
N MET A 216 -9.34 11.31 -11.71
CA MET A 216 -9.71 11.05 -13.12
C MET A 216 -9.45 9.59 -13.51
N ALA A 217 -8.38 8.99 -13.00
CA ALA A 217 -8.09 7.58 -13.23
C ALA A 217 -9.25 6.68 -12.77
N PHE A 218 -9.80 6.92 -11.57
CA PHE A 218 -10.95 6.15 -11.08
C PHE A 218 -12.17 6.26 -11.99
N TYR A 219 -12.50 7.48 -12.44
CA TYR A 219 -13.69 7.68 -13.28
C TYR A 219 -13.53 7.11 -14.69
N ILE A 220 -12.33 7.08 -15.24
CA ILE A 220 -12.05 6.47 -16.55
C ILE A 220 -12.10 4.94 -16.47
N GLU A 221 -11.58 4.36 -15.39
CA GLU A 221 -11.45 2.90 -15.26
C GLU A 221 -12.75 2.21 -14.82
N ILE A 222 -13.72 2.94 -14.23
CA ILE A 222 -15.00 2.37 -13.78
C ILE A 222 -16.06 2.33 -14.90
N VAL A 223 -15.88 3.08 -15.97
CA VAL A 223 -16.76 3.10 -17.16
C VAL A 223 -16.42 1.95 -18.07
#